data_be4f47b127f1f670ecc796f7f1f0bc1a
#
_entry.id   be4f47b127f1f670ecc796f7f1f0bc1a
#
_cell.length_a   1.000
_cell.length_b   1.000
_cell.length_c   1.000
_cell.angle_alpha   90.00
_cell.angle_beta   90.00
_cell.angle_gamma   90.00
#
_symmetry.space_group_name_H-M   'P 1'
#
loop_
_entity.id
_entity.type
_entity.pdbx_description
1 polymer ?
#
loop_
_entity_poly.entity_id
_entity_poly.type
_entity_poly.pdbx_seq_one_letter_code
_entity_poly.pdbx_strand_id
1 'polypeptide(L)'
;MNIIDTIKKAQDAYYNSVPIMTDAEFDALWDKAKKEYPNADIFKTVGEDHADGFAKAKHFIPMGSQNKANTFEDMQKFFNSVMSPVVAEYKCDGISVELVYKDGMFVQAITRGDGEYGDDITINAAKMKGVPATIKNNWTGSVRGEIMLLKKDKEKYFPDAKNCRNMASGISKRLDGSDSDKLTVVCYDARSANEQFKTELDVLTFLKENFIVVNASNNVKWDAETAMKYMEDTFNNLDAIPFDIDGIVFKQMIIDYDDQNTNVRPNTNIALKPYNQEKTTKLIDIEWSMNNGTMTPIAIFEPVEIDGATISRANLSNISQMIEMGIEIGKTIIVTRRNMVIPHVERVV
;
A
#
# COMPACT_ATOMS: atom_id res chain seq x y z
N MET A 1 -17.46 0.80 -22.73
CA MET A 1 -17.47 0.23 -21.37
C MET A 1 -17.71 1.40 -20.43
N ASN A 2 -18.58 1.26 -19.42
CA ASN A 2 -18.83 2.32 -18.45
C ASN A 2 -17.59 2.49 -17.57
N ILE A 3 -17.30 3.72 -17.11
CA ILE A 3 -16.14 4.03 -16.24
C ILE A 3 -16.14 3.17 -14.95
N ILE A 4 -17.32 2.91 -14.38
CA ILE A 4 -17.50 2.04 -13.20
C ILE A 4 -17.09 0.59 -13.50
N ASP A 5 -17.46 0.05 -14.66
CA ASP A 5 -17.08 -1.30 -15.07
C ASP A 5 -15.57 -1.43 -15.29
N THR A 6 -14.93 -0.36 -15.79
CA THR A 6 -13.47 -0.31 -15.95
C THR A 6 -12.78 -0.32 -14.60
N ILE A 7 -13.26 0.45 -13.64
CA ILE A 7 -12.71 0.49 -12.27
C ILE A 7 -12.86 -0.89 -11.60
N LYS A 8 -14.04 -1.53 -11.70
CA LYS A 8 -14.25 -2.88 -11.13
C LYS A 8 -13.27 -3.90 -11.69
N LYS A 9 -13.06 -3.91 -13.02
CA LYS A 9 -12.08 -4.79 -13.66
C LYS A 9 -10.65 -4.51 -13.22
N ALA A 10 -10.30 -3.24 -13.06
CA ALA A 10 -8.98 -2.86 -12.60
C ALA A 10 -8.74 -3.25 -11.13
N GLN A 11 -9.75 -3.12 -10.27
CA GLN A 11 -9.69 -3.60 -8.89
C GLN A 11 -9.52 -5.12 -8.84
N ASP A 12 -10.34 -5.86 -9.60
CA ASP A 12 -10.25 -7.31 -9.65
C ASP A 12 -8.86 -7.76 -10.14
N ALA A 13 -8.35 -7.17 -11.22
CA ALA A 13 -7.02 -7.47 -11.71
C ALA A 13 -5.92 -7.15 -10.71
N TYR A 14 -6.03 -6.04 -9.97
CA TYR A 14 -5.06 -5.63 -8.97
C TYR A 14 -4.97 -6.60 -7.80
N TYR A 15 -6.11 -7.13 -7.34
CA TYR A 15 -6.16 -8.03 -6.19
C TYR A 15 -5.98 -9.51 -6.57
N ASN A 16 -6.43 -9.93 -7.74
CA ASN A 16 -6.59 -11.34 -8.07
C ASN A 16 -5.73 -11.81 -9.26
N SER A 17 -5.05 -10.89 -9.97
CA SER A 17 -4.24 -11.26 -11.15
C SER A 17 -3.09 -10.27 -11.40
N VAL A 18 -2.82 -9.96 -12.65
CA VAL A 18 -1.83 -8.94 -13.04
C VAL A 18 -2.57 -7.60 -13.22
N PRO A 19 -2.13 -6.53 -12.55
CA PRO A 19 -2.72 -5.20 -12.74
C PRO A 19 -2.79 -4.81 -14.21
N ILE A 20 -3.95 -4.33 -14.66
CA ILE A 20 -4.21 -3.92 -16.05
C ILE A 20 -3.98 -2.43 -16.29
N MET A 21 -3.70 -1.68 -15.25
CA MET A 21 -3.33 -0.27 -15.27
C MET A 21 -2.44 0.08 -14.07
N THR A 22 -1.77 1.21 -14.13
CA THR A 22 -0.96 1.72 -13.04
C THR A 22 -1.85 2.29 -11.92
N ASP A 23 -1.29 2.43 -10.71
CA ASP A 23 -1.98 3.07 -9.58
C ASP A 23 -2.43 4.51 -9.93
N ALA A 24 -1.58 5.26 -10.66
CA ALA A 24 -1.89 6.62 -11.09
C ALA A 24 -3.09 6.66 -12.07
N GLU A 25 -3.13 5.74 -13.04
CA GLU A 25 -4.25 5.62 -13.97
C GLU A 25 -5.53 5.22 -13.24
N PHE A 26 -5.42 4.31 -12.29
CA PHE A 26 -6.55 3.89 -11.46
C PHE A 26 -7.07 5.05 -10.60
N ASP A 27 -6.19 5.79 -9.94
CA ASP A 27 -6.56 6.92 -9.09
C ASP A 27 -7.20 8.05 -9.91
N ALA A 28 -6.66 8.39 -11.08
CA ALA A 28 -7.27 9.37 -12.00
C ALA A 28 -8.67 8.93 -12.47
N LEU A 29 -8.82 7.64 -12.79
CA LEU A 29 -10.11 7.07 -13.22
C LEU A 29 -11.12 7.06 -12.07
N TRP A 30 -10.65 6.74 -10.85
CA TRP A 30 -11.44 6.76 -9.62
C TRP A 30 -11.96 8.17 -9.30
N ASP A 31 -11.09 9.18 -9.35
CA ASP A 31 -11.46 10.58 -9.10
C ASP A 31 -12.45 11.11 -10.13
N LYS A 32 -12.25 10.76 -11.40
CA LYS A 32 -13.20 11.07 -12.48
C LYS A 32 -14.56 10.44 -12.22
N ALA A 33 -14.59 9.15 -11.91
CA ALA A 33 -15.82 8.44 -11.61
C ALA A 33 -16.53 9.02 -10.37
N LYS A 34 -15.79 9.39 -9.34
CA LYS A 34 -16.33 10.01 -8.11
C LYS A 34 -17.01 11.36 -8.40
N LYS A 35 -16.47 12.15 -9.36
CA LYS A 35 -17.10 13.40 -9.81
C LYS A 35 -18.35 13.16 -10.65
N GLU A 36 -18.33 12.16 -11.56
CA GLU A 36 -19.45 11.88 -12.48
C GLU A 36 -20.57 11.08 -11.80
N TYR A 37 -20.24 10.18 -10.87
CA TYR A 37 -21.17 9.24 -10.21
C TYR A 37 -20.97 9.21 -8.67
N PRO A 38 -21.11 10.32 -7.95
CA PRO A 38 -20.72 10.43 -6.52
C PRO A 38 -21.43 9.43 -5.59
N ASN A 39 -22.57 8.91 -5.98
CA ASN A 39 -23.39 7.97 -5.21
C ASN A 39 -23.21 6.50 -5.64
N ALA A 40 -22.27 6.19 -6.54
CA ALA A 40 -22.08 4.83 -7.01
C ALA A 40 -21.60 3.91 -5.86
N ASP A 41 -22.15 2.70 -5.81
CA ASP A 41 -21.89 1.75 -4.71
C ASP A 41 -20.42 1.33 -4.61
N ILE A 42 -19.66 1.39 -5.71
CA ILE A 42 -18.23 1.10 -5.73
C ILE A 42 -17.42 1.98 -4.75
N PHE A 43 -17.90 3.17 -4.42
CA PHE A 43 -17.25 4.07 -3.45
C PHE A 43 -17.56 3.72 -2.00
N LYS A 44 -18.58 2.86 -1.78
CA LYS A 44 -19.00 2.36 -0.47
C LYS A 44 -18.39 0.99 -0.13
N THR A 45 -17.71 0.36 -1.09
CA THR A 45 -17.09 -0.97 -0.95
C THR A 45 -15.58 -0.89 -1.07
N VAL A 46 -14.90 -1.95 -0.66
CA VAL A 46 -13.47 -2.18 -0.92
C VAL A 46 -13.34 -3.17 -2.07
N GLY A 47 -12.21 -3.14 -2.80
CA GLY A 47 -11.93 -4.16 -3.82
C GLY A 47 -11.79 -5.54 -3.19
N GLU A 48 -12.32 -6.55 -3.83
CA GLU A 48 -12.41 -7.91 -3.32
C GLU A 48 -11.17 -8.73 -3.67
N ASP A 49 -10.62 -9.43 -2.66
CA ASP A 49 -9.49 -10.36 -2.80
C ASP A 49 -10.01 -11.80 -2.68
N HIS A 50 -9.87 -12.59 -3.75
CA HIS A 50 -10.39 -13.95 -3.81
C HIS A 50 -9.27 -14.99 -3.85
N ALA A 51 -9.48 -16.11 -3.15
CA ALA A 51 -8.71 -17.34 -3.34
C ALA A 51 -9.64 -18.53 -3.43
N ASP A 52 -9.56 -19.30 -4.49
CA ASP A 52 -10.34 -20.52 -4.63
C ASP A 52 -9.88 -21.58 -3.63
N GLY A 53 -10.84 -22.26 -3.00
CA GLY A 53 -10.59 -23.39 -2.11
C GLY A 53 -10.50 -23.05 -0.63
N PHE A 54 -10.52 -21.79 -0.23
CA PHE A 54 -10.62 -21.38 1.17
C PHE A 54 -12.07 -21.17 1.61
N ALA A 55 -12.37 -21.50 2.85
CA ALA A 55 -13.66 -21.15 3.47
C ALA A 55 -13.71 -19.62 3.66
N LYS A 56 -14.89 -19.02 3.47
CA LYS A 56 -15.12 -17.61 3.80
C LYS A 56 -15.42 -17.47 5.29
N ALA A 57 -14.82 -16.45 5.89
CA ALA A 57 -15.03 -16.09 7.28
C ALA A 57 -15.42 -14.63 7.42
N LYS A 58 -16.28 -14.33 8.39
CA LYS A 58 -16.70 -12.97 8.69
C LYS A 58 -15.68 -12.29 9.58
N HIS A 59 -15.32 -11.04 9.26
CA HIS A 59 -14.47 -10.23 10.10
C HIS A 59 -15.07 -9.94 11.47
N PHE A 60 -14.22 -9.89 12.48
CA PHE A 60 -14.59 -9.48 13.83
C PHE A 60 -15.14 -8.03 13.81
N ILE A 61 -14.46 -7.14 13.10
CA ILE A 61 -14.92 -5.79 12.75
C ILE A 61 -14.60 -5.57 11.28
N PRO A 62 -15.53 -5.04 10.46
CA PRO A 62 -15.31 -4.84 9.03
C PRO A 62 -13.99 -4.14 8.73
N MET A 63 -13.24 -4.68 7.76
CA MET A 63 -11.97 -4.13 7.31
C MET A 63 -12.20 -3.10 6.20
N GLY A 64 -12.17 -1.83 6.57
CA GLY A 64 -12.30 -0.72 5.62
C GLY A 64 -11.05 -0.46 4.79
N SER A 65 -11.00 0.70 4.20
CA SER A 65 -9.88 1.25 3.45
C SER A 65 -9.46 2.60 4.04
N GLN A 66 -8.49 3.28 3.42
CA GLN A 66 -8.05 4.61 3.82
C GLN A 66 -8.51 5.65 2.80
N ASN A 67 -8.81 6.85 3.27
CA ASN A 67 -8.83 8.02 2.41
C ASN A 67 -7.43 8.26 1.87
N LYS A 68 -7.31 8.83 0.66
CA LYS A 68 -6.03 9.08 0.01
C LYS A 68 -5.76 10.58 -0.08
N ALA A 69 -4.50 10.95 0.10
CA ALA A 69 -3.96 12.26 -0.22
C ALA A 69 -2.78 12.07 -1.18
N ASN A 70 -2.71 12.90 -2.20
CA ASN A 70 -1.62 12.92 -3.15
C ASN A 70 -0.98 14.32 -3.25
N THR A 71 -1.61 15.33 -2.68
CA THR A 71 -1.19 16.73 -2.77
C THR A 71 -1.02 17.36 -1.40
N PHE A 72 -0.31 18.50 -1.37
CA PHE A 72 -0.18 19.34 -0.19
C PHE A 72 -1.55 19.82 0.32
N GLU A 73 -2.44 20.22 -0.59
CA GLU A 73 -3.77 20.70 -0.28
C GLU A 73 -4.66 19.64 0.37
N ASP A 74 -4.53 18.39 -0.05
CA ASP A 74 -5.26 17.26 0.57
C ASP A 74 -4.79 17.05 2.01
N MET A 75 -3.47 17.06 2.24
CA MET A 75 -2.90 16.97 3.59
C MET A 75 -3.29 18.16 4.47
N GLN A 76 -3.31 19.37 3.92
CA GLN A 76 -3.73 20.55 4.66
C GLN A 76 -5.21 20.47 5.08
N LYS A 77 -6.10 19.98 4.19
CA LYS A 77 -7.50 19.72 4.53
C LYS A 77 -7.62 18.69 5.66
N PHE A 78 -6.86 17.58 5.59
CA PHE A 78 -6.86 16.57 6.63
C PHE A 78 -6.41 17.16 7.98
N PHE A 79 -5.25 17.84 8.05
CA PHE A 79 -4.76 18.42 9.30
C PHE A 79 -5.67 19.50 9.87
N ASN A 80 -6.43 20.20 9.02
CA ASN A 80 -7.44 21.17 9.47
C ASN A 80 -8.71 20.50 10.03
N SER A 81 -8.97 19.25 9.67
CA SER A 81 -10.17 18.50 10.10
C SER A 81 -9.98 17.67 11.36
N VAL A 82 -8.76 17.24 11.66
CA VAL A 82 -8.48 16.39 12.83
C VAL A 82 -8.42 17.22 14.12
N MET A 83 -8.92 16.65 15.21
CA MET A 83 -9.13 17.35 16.48
C MET A 83 -8.09 17.03 17.56
N SER A 84 -7.08 16.21 17.23
CA SER A 84 -6.00 15.82 18.14
C SER A 84 -4.67 15.70 17.41
N PRO A 85 -3.53 15.54 18.12
CA PRO A 85 -2.27 15.17 17.50
C PRO A 85 -2.40 13.95 16.58
N VAL A 86 -1.43 13.75 15.71
CA VAL A 86 -1.46 12.71 14.67
C VAL A 86 -0.26 11.79 14.83
N VAL A 87 -0.44 10.51 14.54
CA VAL A 87 0.62 9.49 14.38
C VAL A 87 0.81 9.22 12.91
N ALA A 88 2.06 9.14 12.45
CA ALA A 88 2.41 8.72 11.11
C ALA A 88 2.95 7.29 11.13
N GLU A 89 2.48 6.42 10.26
CA GLU A 89 2.90 5.02 10.13
C GLU A 89 3.26 4.70 8.69
N TYR A 90 4.21 3.78 8.47
CA TYR A 90 4.48 3.27 7.13
C TYR A 90 3.25 2.53 6.59
N LYS A 91 2.86 2.87 5.37
CA LYS A 91 1.83 2.13 4.65
C LYS A 91 2.47 0.91 3.99
N CYS A 92 2.37 -0.23 4.65
CA CYS A 92 2.87 -1.50 4.15
C CYS A 92 2.21 -1.87 2.82
N ASP A 93 2.99 -2.36 1.86
CA ASP A 93 2.51 -2.87 0.57
C ASP A 93 2.55 -4.40 0.53
N GLY A 94 1.53 -5.01 1.08
CA GLY A 94 1.38 -6.46 1.21
C GLY A 94 -0.06 -6.91 1.04
N ILE A 95 -0.48 -7.91 1.80
CA ILE A 95 -1.83 -8.46 1.83
C ILE A 95 -2.42 -8.26 3.21
N SER A 96 -3.49 -7.49 3.29
CA SER A 96 -4.14 -7.19 4.57
C SER A 96 -4.74 -8.45 5.21
N VAL A 97 -4.55 -8.59 6.50
CA VAL A 97 -5.04 -9.73 7.29
C VAL A 97 -5.58 -9.26 8.63
N GLU A 98 -6.64 -9.91 9.07
CA GLU A 98 -7.13 -9.87 10.44
C GLU A 98 -6.72 -11.14 11.18
N LEU A 99 -6.11 -11.00 12.36
CA LEU A 99 -5.76 -12.08 13.27
C LEU A 99 -6.72 -12.02 14.45
N VAL A 100 -7.53 -13.04 14.65
CA VAL A 100 -8.52 -13.10 15.75
C VAL A 100 -7.92 -13.89 16.91
N TYR A 101 -8.00 -13.28 18.11
CA TYR A 101 -7.60 -13.89 19.37
C TYR A 101 -8.80 -14.00 20.31
N LYS A 102 -8.88 -15.13 21.02
CA LYS A 102 -9.88 -15.36 22.07
C LYS A 102 -9.17 -15.87 23.31
N ASP A 103 -9.37 -15.19 24.44
CA ASP A 103 -8.76 -15.51 25.72
C ASP A 103 -7.22 -15.67 25.60
N GLY A 104 -6.60 -14.79 24.81
CA GLY A 104 -5.17 -14.81 24.53
C GLY A 104 -4.70 -15.86 23.52
N MET A 105 -5.58 -16.70 23.01
CA MET A 105 -5.24 -17.75 22.02
C MET A 105 -5.53 -17.29 20.59
N PHE A 106 -4.60 -17.53 19.67
CA PHE A 106 -4.85 -17.35 18.23
C PHE A 106 -5.90 -18.37 17.76
N VAL A 107 -6.98 -17.87 17.15
CA VAL A 107 -8.09 -18.75 16.71
C VAL A 107 -8.35 -18.68 15.21
N GLN A 108 -8.09 -17.54 14.55
CA GLN A 108 -8.40 -17.39 13.13
C GLN A 108 -7.58 -16.30 12.47
N ALA A 109 -7.28 -16.46 11.17
CA ALA A 109 -6.76 -15.40 10.31
C ALA A 109 -7.61 -15.29 9.05
N ILE A 110 -7.99 -14.06 8.71
CA ILE A 110 -8.93 -13.77 7.62
C ILE A 110 -8.29 -12.71 6.71
N THR A 111 -8.18 -12.96 5.39
CA THR A 111 -7.78 -11.93 4.43
C THR A 111 -8.84 -10.84 4.36
N ARG A 112 -8.49 -9.64 3.87
CA ARG A 112 -9.46 -8.54 3.82
C ARG A 112 -10.74 -8.89 3.06
N GLY A 113 -10.65 -9.63 1.94
CA GLY A 113 -11.79 -9.94 1.10
C GLY A 113 -12.53 -8.68 0.63
N ASP A 114 -13.86 -8.68 0.76
CA ASP A 114 -14.74 -7.53 0.47
C ASP A 114 -14.83 -6.51 1.63
N GLY A 115 -14.14 -6.79 2.73
CA GLY A 115 -14.15 -5.99 3.96
C GLY A 115 -15.13 -6.50 5.02
N GLU A 116 -16.13 -7.29 4.66
CA GLU A 116 -17.05 -7.95 5.60
C GLU A 116 -16.73 -9.45 5.74
N TYR A 117 -16.38 -10.09 4.60
CA TYR A 117 -15.96 -11.49 4.53
C TYR A 117 -14.64 -11.61 3.78
N GLY A 118 -13.74 -12.46 4.27
CA GLY A 118 -12.48 -12.79 3.62
C GLY A 118 -12.22 -14.28 3.60
N ASP A 119 -11.07 -14.69 3.05
CA ASP A 119 -10.63 -16.08 3.04
C ASP A 119 -10.03 -16.46 4.39
N ASP A 120 -10.43 -17.60 4.93
CA ASP A 120 -9.85 -18.17 6.15
C ASP A 120 -8.50 -18.82 5.83
N ILE A 121 -7.42 -18.12 6.13
CA ILE A 121 -6.04 -18.56 5.93
C ILE A 121 -5.36 -18.96 7.24
N THR A 122 -6.12 -19.40 8.24
CA THR A 122 -5.62 -19.69 9.59
C THR A 122 -4.42 -20.65 9.59
N ILE A 123 -4.48 -21.73 8.77
CA ILE A 123 -3.40 -22.72 8.66
C ILE A 123 -2.11 -22.08 8.13
N ASN A 124 -2.22 -21.17 7.18
CA ASN A 124 -1.08 -20.45 6.58
C ASN A 124 -0.53 -19.45 7.57
N ALA A 125 -1.40 -18.63 8.17
CA ALA A 125 -1.02 -17.58 9.10
C ALA A 125 -0.34 -18.13 10.37
N ALA A 126 -0.76 -19.29 10.87
CA ALA A 126 -0.12 -19.94 12.01
C ALA A 126 1.37 -20.31 11.80
N LYS A 127 1.81 -20.37 10.53
CA LYS A 127 3.22 -20.62 10.15
C LYS A 127 4.02 -19.33 9.96
N MET A 128 3.34 -18.16 9.82
CA MET A 128 3.98 -16.89 9.50
C MET A 128 4.71 -16.31 10.71
N LYS A 129 5.80 -15.59 10.44
CA LYS A 129 6.51 -14.82 11.46
C LYS A 129 5.61 -13.67 11.93
N GLY A 130 5.62 -13.38 13.24
CA GLY A 130 4.81 -12.30 13.81
C GLY A 130 3.36 -12.69 14.13
N VAL A 131 3.00 -13.98 14.02
CA VAL A 131 1.70 -14.51 14.45
C VAL A 131 1.92 -15.43 15.66
N PRO A 132 1.89 -14.89 16.91
CA PRO A 132 2.07 -15.70 18.10
C PRO A 132 0.84 -16.60 18.33
N ALA A 133 1.05 -17.87 18.73
CA ALA A 133 -0.02 -18.78 19.09
C ALA A 133 -0.78 -18.32 20.35
N THR A 134 -0.11 -17.57 21.22
CA THR A 134 -0.68 -16.98 22.44
C THR A 134 -0.14 -15.58 22.66
N ILE A 135 -0.98 -14.70 23.20
CA ILE A 135 -0.62 -13.35 23.62
C ILE A 135 -0.89 -13.17 25.12
N LYS A 136 -0.28 -12.13 25.70
CA LYS A 136 -0.43 -11.83 27.13
C LYS A 136 -1.86 -11.38 27.47
N ASN A 137 -2.22 -11.52 28.75
CA ASN A 137 -3.41 -10.91 29.39
C ASN A 137 -4.78 -11.45 28.98
N ASN A 138 -4.89 -12.69 28.47
CA ASN A 138 -6.17 -13.29 28.08
C ASN A 138 -7.06 -12.36 27.22
N TRP A 139 -6.43 -11.55 26.39
CA TRP A 139 -7.09 -10.57 25.57
C TRP A 139 -7.96 -11.23 24.47
N THR A 140 -9.15 -10.67 24.26
CA THR A 140 -10.06 -11.10 23.19
C THR A 140 -10.33 -9.94 22.23
N GLY A 141 -10.10 -10.17 20.95
CA GLY A 141 -10.28 -9.16 19.91
C GLY A 141 -9.62 -9.54 18.60
N SER A 142 -9.44 -8.55 17.73
CA SER A 142 -8.76 -8.72 16.46
C SER A 142 -7.56 -7.79 16.33
N VAL A 143 -6.50 -8.27 15.68
CA VAL A 143 -5.32 -7.52 15.32
C VAL A 143 -5.25 -7.44 13.80
N ARG A 144 -5.07 -6.24 13.24
CA ARG A 144 -4.92 -6.01 11.82
C ARG A 144 -3.46 -5.83 11.47
N GLY A 145 -3.06 -6.46 10.40
CA GLY A 145 -1.70 -6.39 9.89
C GLY A 145 -1.64 -6.56 8.39
N GLU A 146 -0.43 -6.52 7.90
CA GLU A 146 -0.12 -6.78 6.50
C GLU A 146 0.81 -7.98 6.40
N ILE A 147 0.46 -8.96 5.59
CA ILE A 147 1.32 -10.10 5.25
C ILE A 147 2.37 -9.61 4.25
N MET A 148 3.62 -9.69 4.63
CA MET A 148 4.77 -9.18 3.88
C MET A 148 5.73 -10.30 3.53
N LEU A 149 6.30 -10.26 2.32
CA LEU A 149 7.56 -10.93 2.02
C LEU A 149 8.67 -9.90 2.19
N LEU A 150 9.60 -10.14 3.11
CA LEU A 150 10.71 -9.21 3.31
C LEU A 150 11.67 -9.23 2.12
N LYS A 151 12.27 -8.08 1.76
CA LYS A 151 13.21 -7.95 0.63
C LYS A 151 14.31 -9.01 0.67
N LYS A 152 14.96 -9.21 1.84
CA LYS A 152 15.99 -10.25 2.06
C LYS A 152 15.48 -11.68 1.85
N ASP A 153 14.22 -11.96 2.25
CA ASP A 153 13.63 -13.29 2.11
C ASP A 153 13.22 -13.54 0.64
N LYS A 154 12.78 -12.48 -0.10
CA LYS A 154 12.58 -12.54 -1.55
C LYS A 154 13.86 -12.89 -2.28
N GLU A 155 14.94 -12.15 -2.03
CA GLU A 155 16.25 -12.38 -2.67
C GLU A 155 16.77 -13.79 -2.42
N LYS A 156 16.59 -14.30 -1.20
CA LYS A 156 17.11 -15.60 -0.78
C LYS A 156 16.29 -16.77 -1.30
N TYR A 157 14.96 -16.70 -1.26
CA TYR A 157 14.08 -17.85 -1.51
C TYR A 157 13.32 -17.75 -2.83
N PHE A 158 13.12 -16.54 -3.35
CA PHE A 158 12.30 -16.27 -4.53
C PHE A 158 12.94 -15.22 -5.45
N PRO A 159 14.19 -15.43 -5.92
CA PRO A 159 14.95 -14.43 -6.69
C PRO A 159 14.24 -14.04 -8.01
N ASP A 160 13.48 -14.98 -8.60
CA ASP A 160 12.73 -14.74 -9.84
C ASP A 160 11.37 -14.04 -9.64
N ALA A 161 10.95 -13.79 -8.39
CA ALA A 161 9.71 -13.11 -8.11
C ALA A 161 9.79 -11.63 -8.55
N LYS A 162 8.78 -11.16 -9.31
CA LYS A 162 8.74 -9.79 -9.84
C LYS A 162 8.73 -8.74 -8.71
N ASN A 163 7.92 -8.93 -7.67
CA ASN A 163 7.86 -8.07 -6.49
C ASN A 163 7.44 -8.84 -5.24
N CYS A 164 7.65 -8.23 -4.07
CA CYS A 164 7.36 -8.86 -2.79
C CYS A 164 5.87 -9.07 -2.57
N ARG A 165 5.02 -8.10 -2.94
CA ARG A 165 3.57 -8.15 -2.74
C ARG A 165 2.92 -9.31 -3.50
N ASN A 166 3.18 -9.44 -4.80
CA ASN A 166 2.59 -10.51 -5.62
C ASN A 166 3.03 -11.89 -5.13
N MET A 167 4.30 -12.02 -4.71
CA MET A 167 4.80 -13.26 -4.16
C MET A 167 4.16 -13.59 -2.81
N ALA A 168 4.00 -12.60 -1.92
CA ALA A 168 3.29 -12.76 -0.66
C ALA A 168 1.83 -13.19 -0.88
N SER A 169 1.14 -12.58 -1.86
CA SER A 169 -0.22 -12.98 -2.25
C SER A 169 -0.28 -14.43 -2.71
N GLY A 170 0.63 -14.82 -3.62
CA GLY A 170 0.67 -16.19 -4.11
C GLY A 170 0.94 -17.24 -3.02
N ILE A 171 1.84 -16.94 -2.08
CA ILE A 171 2.17 -17.85 -0.97
C ILE A 171 1.03 -17.92 0.04
N SER A 172 0.45 -16.78 0.43
CA SER A 172 -0.62 -16.73 1.43
C SER A 172 -1.89 -17.48 1.00
N LYS A 173 -2.06 -17.71 -0.31
CA LYS A 173 -3.20 -18.41 -0.93
C LYS A 173 -2.91 -19.88 -1.28
N ARG A 174 -1.81 -20.46 -0.81
CA ARG A 174 -1.52 -21.88 -1.02
C ARG A 174 -2.33 -22.74 -0.05
N LEU A 175 -3.13 -23.67 -0.56
CA LEU A 175 -4.02 -24.50 0.26
C LEU A 175 -3.27 -25.42 1.24
N ASP A 176 -2.05 -25.84 0.90
CA ASP A 176 -1.19 -26.64 1.76
C ASP A 176 -0.37 -25.82 2.77
N GLY A 177 -0.44 -24.48 2.66
CA GLY A 177 0.32 -23.55 3.49
C GLY A 177 1.84 -23.65 3.30
N SER A 178 2.30 -24.16 2.14
CA SER A 178 3.73 -24.23 1.83
C SER A 178 4.34 -22.85 1.72
N ASP A 179 5.60 -22.69 2.20
CA ASP A 179 6.38 -21.45 2.24
C ASP A 179 5.78 -20.32 3.10
N SER A 180 4.65 -20.51 3.79
CA SER A 180 4.05 -19.47 4.66
C SER A 180 5.01 -19.04 5.78
N ASP A 181 5.95 -19.90 6.19
CA ASP A 181 7.01 -19.60 7.15
C ASP A 181 8.05 -18.56 6.65
N LYS A 182 8.05 -18.24 5.37
CA LYS A 182 8.87 -17.18 4.76
C LYS A 182 8.19 -15.81 4.86
N LEU A 183 6.88 -15.78 5.10
CA LEU A 183 6.11 -14.56 5.24
C LEU A 183 6.20 -13.99 6.67
N THR A 184 5.97 -12.68 6.78
CA THR A 184 5.95 -11.95 8.04
C THR A 184 4.70 -11.10 8.11
N VAL A 185 3.96 -11.16 9.22
CA VAL A 185 2.84 -10.26 9.47
C VAL A 185 3.35 -9.05 10.25
N VAL A 186 3.12 -7.85 9.71
CA VAL A 186 3.46 -6.56 10.34
C VAL A 186 2.15 -5.91 10.77
N CYS A 187 1.95 -5.75 12.09
CA CYS A 187 0.70 -5.29 12.67
C CYS A 187 0.66 -3.77 12.82
N TYR A 188 -0.53 -3.17 12.62
CA TYR A 188 -0.74 -1.72 12.66
C TYR A 188 -2.03 -1.28 13.37
N ASP A 189 -2.94 -2.19 13.73
CA ASP A 189 -4.18 -1.87 14.45
C ASP A 189 -4.64 -3.06 15.31
N ALA A 190 -5.38 -2.77 16.39
CA ALA A 190 -5.97 -3.76 17.27
C ALA A 190 -7.33 -3.28 17.78
N ARG A 191 -8.30 -4.19 17.86
CA ARG A 191 -9.67 -3.94 18.32
C ARG A 191 -10.07 -4.97 19.36
N SER A 192 -10.38 -4.51 20.57
CA SER A 192 -10.81 -5.39 21.65
C SER A 192 -12.33 -5.57 21.66
N ALA A 193 -12.76 -6.77 22.05
CA ALA A 193 -14.17 -7.06 22.30
C ALA A 193 -14.67 -6.47 23.64
N ASN A 194 -13.77 -6.33 24.61
CA ASN A 194 -14.12 -6.05 25.99
C ASN A 194 -13.66 -4.66 26.46
N GLU A 195 -12.59 -4.13 25.91
CA GLU A 195 -11.97 -2.88 26.32
C GLU A 195 -11.48 -2.09 25.10
N GLN A 196 -11.92 -0.84 25.00
CA GLN A 196 -11.54 0.03 23.90
C GLN A 196 -10.24 0.76 24.24
N PHE A 197 -9.29 0.77 23.29
CA PHE A 197 -8.12 1.63 23.33
C PHE A 197 -8.55 3.10 23.20
N LYS A 198 -7.93 3.99 23.95
CA LYS A 198 -8.27 5.44 23.88
C LYS A 198 -7.48 6.16 22.78
N THR A 199 -6.25 5.73 22.57
CA THR A 199 -5.33 6.39 21.63
C THR A 199 -4.64 5.37 20.73
N GLU A 200 -4.16 5.83 19.57
CA GLU A 200 -3.30 5.03 18.68
C GLU A 200 -1.98 4.60 19.37
N LEU A 201 -1.49 5.37 20.35
CA LEU A 201 -0.33 4.96 21.15
C LEU A 201 -0.63 3.78 22.09
N ASP A 202 -1.84 3.69 22.63
CA ASP A 202 -2.24 2.54 23.42
C ASP A 202 -2.27 1.28 22.55
N VAL A 203 -2.80 1.39 21.31
CA VAL A 203 -2.80 0.31 20.32
C VAL A 203 -1.37 -0.12 20.00
N LEU A 204 -0.49 0.84 19.64
CA LEU A 204 0.90 0.54 19.30
C LEU A 204 1.68 -0.06 20.48
N THR A 205 1.39 0.35 21.71
CA THR A 205 2.01 -0.20 22.91
C THR A 205 1.59 -1.65 23.11
N PHE A 206 0.30 -1.95 23.02
CA PHE A 206 -0.23 -3.31 23.06
C PHE A 206 0.37 -4.20 21.98
N LEU A 207 0.45 -3.69 20.74
CA LEU A 207 1.00 -4.43 19.61
C LEU A 207 2.49 -4.77 19.83
N LYS A 208 3.29 -3.80 20.29
CA LYS A 208 4.74 -3.99 20.53
C LYS A 208 5.07 -5.05 21.57
N GLU A 209 4.15 -5.33 22.50
CA GLU A 209 4.34 -6.36 23.50
C GLU A 209 4.21 -7.79 22.95
N ASN A 210 3.50 -7.96 21.85
CA ASN A 210 3.08 -9.29 21.37
C ASN A 210 3.40 -9.55 19.90
N PHE A 211 3.57 -8.51 19.04
CA PHE A 211 3.60 -8.61 17.58
C PHE A 211 4.81 -7.90 16.96
N ILE A 212 5.03 -8.15 15.69
CA ILE A 212 5.90 -7.31 14.86
C ILE A 212 5.07 -6.11 14.41
N VAL A 213 5.51 -4.91 14.74
CA VAL A 213 4.72 -3.68 14.56
C VAL A 213 5.31 -2.80 13.46
N VAL A 214 4.43 -2.14 12.73
CA VAL A 214 4.81 -1.12 11.77
C VAL A 214 5.61 0.00 12.43
N ASN A 215 6.56 0.58 11.69
CA ASN A 215 7.27 1.75 12.19
C ASN A 215 6.33 2.96 12.23
N ALA A 216 6.28 3.60 13.41
CA ALA A 216 5.39 4.73 13.68
C ALA A 216 6.15 5.90 14.29
N SER A 217 5.84 7.12 13.85
CA SER A 217 6.39 8.38 14.35
C SER A 217 5.29 9.24 15.00
N ASN A 218 5.48 9.57 16.28
CA ASN A 218 4.56 10.39 17.07
C ASN A 218 5.25 11.60 17.73
N ASN A 219 6.56 11.78 17.49
CA ASN A 219 7.36 12.83 18.13
C ASN A 219 7.39 14.15 17.34
N VAL A 220 6.65 14.23 16.23
CA VAL A 220 6.61 15.38 15.34
C VAL A 220 5.24 16.05 15.47
N LYS A 221 5.25 17.38 15.52
CA LYS A 221 4.01 18.15 15.31
C LYS A 221 3.74 18.16 13.82
N TRP A 222 2.78 17.35 13.40
CA TRP A 222 2.45 17.17 11.99
C TRP A 222 1.61 18.33 11.45
N ASP A 223 1.99 18.77 10.27
CA ASP A 223 1.23 19.62 9.34
C ASP A 223 1.49 19.15 7.91
N ALA A 224 0.90 19.81 6.91
CA ALA A 224 1.05 19.39 5.53
C ALA A 224 2.52 19.44 5.05
N GLU A 225 3.29 20.45 5.45
CA GLU A 225 4.69 20.62 5.05
C GLU A 225 5.59 19.52 5.64
N THR A 226 5.48 19.29 6.94
CA THR A 226 6.24 18.25 7.63
C THR A 226 5.86 16.84 7.16
N ALA A 227 4.59 16.60 6.82
CA ALA A 227 4.12 15.33 6.27
C ALA A 227 4.69 15.05 4.87
N MET A 228 4.66 16.05 3.98
CA MET A 228 5.23 15.93 2.63
C MET A 228 6.74 15.69 2.69
N LYS A 229 7.44 16.43 3.54
CA LYS A 229 8.88 16.24 3.75
C LYS A 229 9.21 14.84 4.32
N TYR A 230 8.47 14.38 5.32
CA TYR A 230 8.66 13.04 5.90
C TYR A 230 8.46 11.94 4.86
N MET A 231 7.47 12.11 3.99
CA MET A 231 7.27 11.20 2.87
C MET A 231 8.47 11.20 1.93
N GLU A 232 8.93 12.37 1.49
CA GLU A 232 10.10 12.51 0.62
C GLU A 232 11.34 11.85 1.23
N ASP A 233 11.66 12.17 2.49
CA ASP A 233 12.80 11.61 3.22
C ASP A 233 12.68 10.07 3.35
N THR A 234 11.48 9.54 3.58
CA THR A 234 11.22 8.10 3.67
C THR A 234 11.43 7.41 2.33
N PHE A 235 10.90 7.98 1.24
CA PHE A 235 11.00 7.38 -0.09
C PHE A 235 12.41 7.51 -0.70
N ASN A 236 13.20 8.49 -0.27
CA ASN A 236 14.64 8.58 -0.58
C ASN A 236 15.47 7.48 0.11
N ASN A 237 14.95 6.84 1.15
CA ASN A 237 15.65 5.84 1.96
C ASN A 237 14.95 4.47 1.97
N LEU A 238 14.22 4.12 0.91
CA LEU A 238 13.46 2.86 0.82
C LEU A 238 14.31 1.59 0.99
N ASP A 239 15.61 1.65 0.65
CA ASP A 239 16.51 0.52 0.79
C ASP A 239 16.78 0.15 2.27
N ALA A 240 16.65 1.11 3.18
CA ALA A 240 16.77 0.87 4.61
C ALA A 240 15.52 0.19 5.22
N ILE A 241 14.40 0.19 4.51
CA ILE A 241 13.15 -0.43 4.95
C ILE A 241 13.13 -1.89 4.50
N PRO A 242 12.94 -2.87 5.41
CA PRO A 242 13.08 -4.29 5.10
C PRO A 242 11.93 -4.86 4.26
N PHE A 243 10.87 -4.10 4.00
CA PHE A 243 9.69 -4.45 3.22
C PHE A 243 9.24 -3.29 2.33
N ASP A 244 8.36 -3.56 1.38
CA ASP A 244 7.84 -2.53 0.49
C ASP A 244 6.75 -1.71 1.19
N ILE A 245 6.73 -0.40 0.90
CA ILE A 245 5.71 0.55 1.34
C ILE A 245 5.19 1.34 0.13
N ASP A 246 3.91 1.72 0.16
CA ASP A 246 3.27 2.50 -0.90
C ASP A 246 2.77 3.87 -0.44
N GLY A 247 3.19 4.31 0.74
CA GLY A 247 2.83 5.60 1.32
C GLY A 247 3.08 5.70 2.83
N ILE A 248 2.51 6.74 3.41
CA ILE A 248 2.48 6.98 4.87
C ILE A 248 1.03 7.14 5.30
N VAL A 249 0.60 6.44 6.33
CA VAL A 249 -0.72 6.61 6.93
C VAL A 249 -0.62 7.57 8.10
N PHE A 250 -1.43 8.63 8.07
CA PHE A 250 -1.59 9.56 9.17
C PHE A 250 -2.89 9.27 9.88
N LYS A 251 -2.85 9.09 11.19
CA LYS A 251 -3.98 8.74 12.04
C LYS A 251 -4.14 9.75 13.15
N GLN A 252 -5.36 10.22 13.39
CA GLN A 252 -5.68 11.03 14.57
C GLN A 252 -5.35 10.23 15.85
N MET A 253 -4.65 10.84 16.80
CA MET A 253 -4.18 10.20 18.02
C MET A 253 -5.31 9.65 18.89
N ILE A 254 -6.37 10.44 19.09
CA ILE A 254 -7.56 10.02 19.85
C ILE A 254 -8.46 9.24 18.90
N ILE A 255 -8.77 8.00 19.27
CA ILE A 255 -9.56 7.10 18.42
C ILE A 255 -11.02 7.55 18.45
N ASP A 256 -11.57 7.80 17.25
CA ASP A 256 -12.99 8.03 17.03
C ASP A 256 -13.65 6.72 16.54
N TYR A 257 -14.23 5.98 17.46
CA TYR A 257 -14.87 4.69 17.17
C TYR A 257 -16.12 4.84 16.31
N ASP A 258 -16.85 5.97 16.41
CA ASP A 258 -18.04 6.20 15.60
C ASP A 258 -17.64 6.40 14.13
N ASP A 259 -16.62 7.22 13.87
CA ASP A 259 -16.06 7.38 12.51
C ASP A 259 -15.51 6.05 11.97
N GLN A 260 -14.73 5.32 12.77
CA GLN A 260 -14.07 4.08 12.34
C GLN A 260 -15.02 2.89 12.13
N ASN A 261 -16.16 2.84 12.82
CA ASN A 261 -17.13 1.74 12.72
C ASN A 261 -18.21 2.02 11.66
N THR A 262 -18.50 3.29 11.36
CA THR A 262 -19.54 3.66 10.39
C THR A 262 -19.00 3.90 8.98
N ASN A 263 -17.75 4.34 8.87
CA ASN A 263 -17.17 4.73 7.58
C ASN A 263 -16.21 3.65 7.07
N VAL A 264 -16.47 3.15 5.87
CA VAL A 264 -15.53 2.25 5.14
C VAL A 264 -14.16 2.91 4.97
N ARG A 265 -14.13 4.24 4.90
CA ARG A 265 -12.93 5.09 4.89
C ARG A 265 -13.07 6.15 5.97
N PRO A 266 -12.53 5.91 7.18
CA PRO A 266 -12.60 6.87 8.28
C PRO A 266 -11.99 8.22 7.90
N ASN A 267 -12.62 9.30 8.35
CA ASN A 267 -12.11 10.67 8.10
C ASN A 267 -10.95 11.03 9.03
N THR A 268 -10.80 10.30 10.13
CA THR A 268 -9.71 10.46 11.10
C THR A 268 -8.38 9.88 10.65
N ASN A 269 -8.37 9.18 9.50
CA ASN A 269 -7.18 8.55 8.93
C ASN A 269 -7.04 8.90 7.45
N ILE A 270 -5.80 9.14 7.01
CA ILE A 270 -5.50 9.39 5.60
C ILE A 270 -4.17 8.72 5.19
N ALA A 271 -4.14 8.16 3.99
CA ALA A 271 -2.92 7.63 3.39
C ALA A 271 -2.35 8.65 2.40
N LEU A 272 -1.22 9.24 2.74
CA LEU A 272 -0.43 10.05 1.82
C LEU A 272 0.36 9.10 0.91
N LYS A 273 0.10 9.17 -0.39
CA LYS A 273 0.79 8.39 -1.41
C LYS A 273 1.69 9.29 -2.27
N PRO A 274 2.82 8.76 -2.80
CA PRO A 274 3.63 9.53 -3.74
C PRO A 274 2.77 9.91 -4.95
N TYR A 275 2.71 11.18 -5.25
CA TYR A 275 2.04 11.68 -6.44
C TYR A 275 3.03 11.66 -7.61
N ASN A 276 2.73 10.88 -8.62
CA ASN A 276 3.49 10.87 -9.86
C ASN A 276 2.82 11.79 -10.87
N GLN A 277 3.16 13.09 -10.85
CA GLN A 277 2.69 14.02 -11.86
C GLN A 277 3.19 13.56 -13.23
N GLU A 278 2.26 13.26 -14.16
CA GLU A 278 2.60 12.96 -15.55
C GLU A 278 2.83 14.24 -16.36
N LYS A 279 3.91 14.27 -17.14
CA LYS A 279 4.18 15.31 -18.14
C LYS A 279 4.51 14.70 -19.49
N THR A 280 3.97 15.32 -20.52
CA THR A 280 4.24 14.94 -21.90
C THR A 280 5.46 15.73 -22.39
N THR A 281 6.42 15.03 -23.00
CA THR A 281 7.63 15.63 -23.57
C THR A 281 8.09 14.88 -24.81
N LYS A 282 9.04 15.43 -25.55
CA LYS A 282 9.59 14.83 -26.76
C LYS A 282 10.93 14.16 -26.46
N LEU A 283 11.07 12.88 -26.84
CA LEU A 283 12.33 12.15 -26.75
C LEU A 283 13.33 12.69 -27.78
N ILE A 284 14.47 13.18 -27.32
CA ILE A 284 15.52 13.79 -28.17
C ILE A 284 16.58 12.75 -28.53
N ASP A 285 17.02 11.95 -27.54
CA ASP A 285 18.12 11.01 -27.69
C ASP A 285 18.02 9.86 -26.67
N ILE A 286 18.84 8.81 -26.87
CA ILE A 286 19.00 7.69 -25.93
C ILE A 286 20.49 7.52 -25.66
N GLU A 287 20.91 7.87 -24.46
CA GLU A 287 22.27 7.63 -23.98
C GLU A 287 22.39 6.26 -23.33
N TRP A 288 23.60 5.70 -23.35
CA TRP A 288 23.90 4.42 -22.73
C TRP A 288 24.86 4.61 -21.57
N SER A 289 24.41 4.22 -20.37
CA SER A 289 25.26 4.22 -19.18
C SER A 289 25.75 2.81 -18.88
N MET A 290 27.04 2.68 -18.61
CA MET A 290 27.64 1.41 -18.19
C MET A 290 27.95 1.46 -16.69
N ASN A 291 27.33 0.58 -15.93
CA ASN A 291 27.61 0.45 -14.51
C ASN A 291 27.73 -1.05 -14.16
N ASN A 292 28.83 -1.43 -13.49
CA ASN A 292 29.12 -2.80 -13.09
C ASN A 292 28.93 -3.86 -14.19
N GLY A 293 29.31 -3.52 -15.45
CA GLY A 293 29.18 -4.42 -16.59
C GLY A 293 27.78 -4.52 -17.22
N THR A 294 26.82 -3.77 -16.70
CA THR A 294 25.45 -3.70 -17.24
C THR A 294 25.26 -2.39 -18.02
N MET A 295 24.77 -2.49 -19.26
CA MET A 295 24.37 -1.33 -20.07
C MET A 295 22.92 -0.97 -19.80
N THR A 296 22.69 0.27 -19.39
CA THR A 296 21.34 0.80 -19.09
C THR A 296 21.02 1.95 -20.04
N PRO A 297 19.91 1.90 -20.79
CA PRO A 297 19.48 3.01 -21.63
C PRO A 297 18.88 4.14 -20.79
N ILE A 298 19.22 5.39 -21.14
CA ILE A 298 18.75 6.62 -20.51
C ILE A 298 18.08 7.48 -21.58
N ALA A 299 16.79 7.76 -21.41
CA ALA A 299 16.06 8.70 -22.24
C ALA A 299 16.56 10.13 -22.00
N ILE A 300 16.85 10.85 -23.07
CA ILE A 300 17.10 12.30 -23.07
C ILE A 300 15.90 12.95 -23.77
N PHE A 301 15.26 13.91 -23.11
CA PHE A 301 14.03 14.53 -23.62
C PHE A 301 14.02 16.05 -23.37
N GLU A 302 13.13 16.77 -24.06
CA GLU A 302 12.93 18.20 -23.82
C GLU A 302 12.64 18.43 -22.34
N PRO A 303 13.33 19.41 -21.69
CA PRO A 303 13.14 19.64 -20.25
C PRO A 303 11.69 19.90 -19.88
N VAL A 304 11.22 19.23 -18.83
CA VAL A 304 9.88 19.44 -18.25
C VAL A 304 9.99 19.66 -16.76
N GLU A 305 9.08 20.46 -16.23
CA GLU A 305 8.99 20.72 -14.80
C GLU A 305 7.98 19.76 -14.15
N ILE A 306 8.44 18.97 -13.18
CA ILE A 306 7.64 18.04 -12.40
C ILE A 306 7.99 18.24 -10.92
N ASP A 307 6.98 18.55 -10.11
CA ASP A 307 7.11 18.75 -8.65
C ASP A 307 8.24 19.70 -8.28
N GLY A 308 8.31 20.86 -8.98
CA GLY A 308 9.30 21.91 -8.75
C GLY A 308 10.74 21.58 -9.19
N ALA A 309 10.95 20.45 -9.87
CA ALA A 309 12.25 20.11 -10.44
C ALA A 309 12.17 20.01 -11.96
N THR A 310 13.16 20.63 -12.65
CA THR A 310 13.31 20.49 -14.09
C THR A 310 14.05 19.18 -14.39
N ILE A 311 13.42 18.27 -15.13
CA ILE A 311 13.98 17.00 -15.53
C ILE A 311 14.10 16.94 -17.06
N SER A 312 15.17 16.34 -17.55
CA SER A 312 15.44 16.12 -18.98
C SER A 312 16.02 14.72 -19.27
N ARG A 313 16.14 13.88 -18.23
CA ARG A 313 16.73 12.54 -18.32
C ARG A 313 15.93 11.57 -17.46
N ALA A 314 15.70 10.35 -17.96
CA ALA A 314 15.08 9.29 -17.21
C ALA A 314 15.65 7.91 -17.58
N ASN A 315 15.69 7.01 -16.59
CA ASN A 315 16.13 5.64 -16.81
C ASN A 315 15.04 4.84 -17.56
N LEU A 316 15.44 4.11 -18.61
CA LEU A 316 14.58 3.21 -19.40
C LEU A 316 14.68 1.75 -18.92
N SER A 317 15.30 1.53 -17.77
CA SER A 317 15.48 0.23 -17.10
C SER A 317 16.34 -0.74 -17.91
N ASN A 318 15.84 -1.29 -19.01
CA ASN A 318 16.58 -2.22 -19.86
C ASN A 318 16.06 -2.21 -21.30
N ILE A 319 16.81 -2.85 -22.20
CA ILE A 319 16.51 -2.89 -23.64
C ILE A 319 15.14 -3.54 -23.92
N SER A 320 14.80 -4.61 -23.20
CA SER A 320 13.53 -5.32 -23.42
C SER A 320 12.33 -4.42 -23.14
N GLN A 321 12.35 -3.69 -22.04
CA GLN A 321 11.30 -2.71 -21.70
C GLN A 321 11.25 -1.55 -22.68
N MET A 322 12.42 -1.05 -23.13
CA MET A 322 12.48 0.00 -24.14
C MET A 322 11.81 -0.43 -25.46
N ILE A 323 12.03 -1.68 -25.90
CA ILE A 323 11.40 -2.24 -27.11
C ILE A 323 9.90 -2.43 -26.89
N GLU A 324 9.49 -3.00 -25.73
CA GLU A 324 8.09 -3.23 -25.39
C GLU A 324 7.27 -1.94 -25.36
N MET A 325 7.85 -0.86 -24.82
CA MET A 325 7.23 0.46 -24.81
C MET A 325 7.25 1.16 -26.18
N GLY A 326 7.96 0.63 -27.18
CA GLY A 326 8.09 1.23 -28.50
C GLY A 326 8.82 2.58 -28.50
N ILE A 327 9.84 2.70 -27.64
CA ILE A 327 10.66 3.92 -27.50
C ILE A 327 11.48 4.18 -28.77
N GLU A 328 11.27 5.34 -29.39
CA GLU A 328 12.00 5.80 -30.58
C GLU A 328 12.29 7.30 -30.45
N ILE A 329 13.48 7.72 -30.88
CA ILE A 329 13.87 9.14 -30.92
C ILE A 329 12.86 9.92 -31.76
N GLY A 330 12.44 11.07 -31.25
CA GLY A 330 11.47 11.96 -31.89
C GLY A 330 10.02 11.68 -31.50
N LYS A 331 9.71 10.56 -30.86
CA LYS A 331 8.36 10.29 -30.31
C LYS A 331 8.04 11.14 -29.08
N THR A 332 6.75 11.35 -28.87
CA THR A 332 6.23 11.95 -27.64
C THR A 332 6.13 10.88 -26.58
N ILE A 333 6.67 11.19 -25.39
CA ILE A 333 6.68 10.29 -24.24
C ILE A 333 6.00 10.95 -23.03
N ILE A 334 5.46 10.14 -22.16
CA ILE A 334 4.98 10.57 -20.83
C ILE A 334 6.04 10.22 -19.81
N VAL A 335 6.41 11.23 -19.03
CA VAL A 335 7.42 11.11 -17.96
C VAL A 335 6.82 11.48 -16.61
N THR A 336 7.32 10.82 -15.56
CA THR A 336 6.94 11.05 -14.16
C THR A 336 8.19 11.16 -13.29
N ARG A 337 8.01 11.56 -12.04
CA ARG A 337 9.02 11.38 -10.99
C ARG A 337 8.50 10.33 -10.01
N ARG A 338 8.84 9.05 -10.25
CA ARG A 338 8.45 7.97 -9.35
C ARG A 338 9.01 8.23 -7.95
N ASN A 339 8.15 8.02 -6.96
CA ASN A 339 8.47 8.30 -5.55
C ASN A 339 8.94 9.74 -5.31
N MET A 340 8.43 10.70 -6.10
CA MET A 340 8.77 12.14 -6.05
C MET A 340 10.24 12.48 -6.38
N VAL A 341 11.07 11.48 -6.70
CA VAL A 341 12.52 11.65 -6.84
C VAL A 341 13.05 11.19 -8.18
N ILE A 342 12.69 9.99 -8.62
CA ILE A 342 13.35 9.30 -9.75
C ILE A 342 12.60 9.56 -11.05
N PRO A 343 13.20 10.27 -12.04
CA PRO A 343 12.60 10.44 -13.35
C PRO A 343 12.40 9.08 -14.04
N HIS A 344 11.21 8.85 -14.57
CA HIS A 344 10.85 7.62 -15.26
C HIS A 344 10.03 7.92 -16.51
N VAL A 345 10.27 7.14 -17.59
CA VAL A 345 9.41 7.15 -18.79
C VAL A 345 8.31 6.11 -18.58
N GLU A 346 7.06 6.55 -18.59
CA GLU A 346 5.92 5.66 -18.35
C GLU A 346 5.47 4.97 -19.63
N ARG A 347 5.36 5.73 -20.74
CA ARG A 347 4.90 5.23 -22.05
C ARG A 347 5.18 6.20 -23.17
N VAL A 348 5.03 5.70 -24.41
CA VAL A 348 4.96 6.49 -25.64
C VAL A 348 3.49 6.87 -25.88
N VAL A 349 3.25 8.08 -26.39
CA VAL A 349 1.91 8.59 -26.75
C VAL A 349 1.57 8.20 -28.18
#